data_c6bba1345603ca7bd2856b6c4b2e896c
#
_entry.id   c6bba1345603ca7bd2856b6c4b2e896c
#
_cell.length_a   1.000
_cell.length_b   1.000
_cell.length_c   1.000
_cell.angle_alpha   90.00
_cell.angle_beta   90.00
_cell.angle_gamma   90.00
#
_symmetry.space_group_name_H-M   'P 1'
#
loop_
_entity.id
_entity.type
_entity.pdbx_description
1 polymer ?
#
loop_
_entity_poly.entity_id
_entity_poly.type
_entity_poly.pdbx_seq_one_letter_code
_entity_poly.pdbx_strand_id
1 'polypeptide(L)'
;MKQNIKGMLSLEELEELVKREEIDTVLMVFTDLYGRFMGKRYDAEFFLEEGAGHGTHACDYLITVDMEMEPVDGYEIANWERGYGDFHLVPDFSTLRRASWLDRTAMVICDVLNENSHEMIAPAPRSMLVSQIEEAKKLGFTAKAGSELEYFIFQNSYQEASETGYQQLKPAGWYIEDYHALQGAREENFNGTVRRHLRQSGIPVENSKGEWGLGQH
;
A
#
# COMPACT_ATOMS: atom_id res chain seq x y z
N MET A 1 -20.94 7.08 -16.49
CA MET A 1 -20.80 7.79 -15.21
C MET A 1 -19.80 7.00 -14.37
N LYS A 2 -18.61 7.56 -14.07
CA LYS A 2 -17.72 6.96 -13.06
C LYS A 2 -18.51 7.00 -11.73
N GLN A 3 -18.76 5.85 -11.12
CA GLN A 3 -19.28 5.82 -9.76
C GLN A 3 -18.29 6.58 -8.88
N ASN A 4 -18.78 7.59 -8.17
CA ASN A 4 -17.97 8.34 -7.20
C ASN A 4 -17.70 7.41 -6.01
N ILE A 5 -16.55 6.69 -6.05
CA ILE A 5 -16.19 5.74 -5.02
C ILE A 5 -15.73 6.56 -3.80
N LYS A 6 -16.42 6.39 -2.68
CA LYS A 6 -16.13 7.11 -1.44
C LYS A 6 -14.66 6.98 -1.06
N GLY A 7 -13.99 8.11 -0.86
CA GLY A 7 -12.58 8.16 -0.46
C GLY A 7 -11.59 8.27 -1.61
N MET A 8 -11.98 7.95 -2.85
CA MET A 8 -11.18 8.32 -4.03
C MET A 8 -11.30 9.82 -4.25
N LEU A 9 -10.22 10.43 -4.73
CA LEU A 9 -10.13 11.87 -4.96
C LEU A 9 -9.69 12.14 -6.41
N SER A 10 -10.20 13.20 -6.99
CA SER A 10 -9.53 13.85 -8.12
C SER A 10 -8.46 14.83 -7.61
N LEU A 11 -7.61 15.32 -8.51
CA LEU A 11 -6.61 16.33 -8.15
C LEU A 11 -7.28 17.64 -7.70
N GLU A 12 -8.37 18.04 -8.37
CA GLU A 12 -9.17 19.20 -8.01
C GLU A 12 -9.84 19.05 -6.63
N GLU A 13 -10.35 17.86 -6.32
CA GLU A 13 -10.91 17.58 -5.00
C GLU A 13 -9.83 17.63 -3.90
N LEU A 14 -8.61 17.12 -4.18
CA LEU A 14 -7.48 17.26 -3.27
C LEU A 14 -7.14 18.74 -3.04
N GLU A 15 -7.03 19.54 -4.09
CA GLU A 15 -6.75 20.97 -4.01
C GLU A 15 -7.78 21.71 -3.11
N GLU A 16 -9.07 21.41 -3.27
CA GLU A 16 -10.12 22.00 -2.43
C GLU A 16 -10.02 21.56 -0.96
N LEU A 17 -9.61 20.32 -0.70
CA LEU A 17 -9.42 19.82 0.65
C LEU A 17 -8.19 20.42 1.33
N VAL A 18 -7.13 20.67 0.57
CA VAL A 18 -5.93 21.37 1.06
C VAL A 18 -6.26 22.82 1.40
N LYS A 19 -6.94 23.54 0.52
CA LYS A 19 -7.42 24.93 0.76
C LYS A 19 -8.28 25.06 2.02
N ARG A 20 -9.04 24.02 2.36
CA ARG A 20 -9.87 23.97 3.58
C ARG A 20 -9.15 23.43 4.80
N GLU A 21 -7.86 23.17 4.69
CA GLU A 21 -7.05 22.56 5.74
C GLU A 21 -7.56 21.19 6.24
N GLU A 22 -8.32 20.47 5.40
CA GLU A 22 -8.77 19.12 5.70
C GLU A 22 -7.72 18.05 5.34
N ILE A 23 -6.78 18.38 4.46
CA ILE A 23 -5.59 17.59 4.11
C ILE A 23 -4.38 18.52 4.12
N ASP A 24 -3.31 18.09 4.77
CA ASP A 24 -2.01 18.78 4.82
C ASP A 24 -0.84 17.88 4.41
N THR A 25 -1.10 16.61 4.22
CA THR A 25 -0.06 15.62 3.90
C THR A 25 -0.49 14.73 2.74
N VAL A 26 0.43 14.50 1.79
CA VAL A 26 0.26 13.54 0.71
C VAL A 26 1.35 12.47 0.79
N LEU A 27 0.94 11.21 0.90
CA LEU A 27 1.84 10.06 0.78
C LEU A 27 2.01 9.73 -0.70
N MET A 28 3.21 9.93 -1.25
CA MET A 28 3.60 9.38 -2.53
C MET A 28 4.28 8.03 -2.29
N VAL A 29 3.64 6.95 -2.69
CA VAL A 29 4.08 5.59 -2.36
C VAL A 29 4.20 4.69 -3.59
N PHE A 30 5.08 3.71 -3.51
CA PHE A 30 5.17 2.57 -4.41
C PHE A 30 5.31 1.30 -3.58
N THR A 31 5.17 0.12 -4.19
CA THR A 31 5.36 -1.15 -3.50
C THR A 31 6.75 -1.70 -3.73
N ASP A 32 7.38 -2.19 -2.65
CA ASP A 32 8.56 -3.04 -2.76
C ASP A 32 8.19 -4.49 -3.14
N LEU A 33 9.16 -5.40 -3.20
CA LEU A 33 8.94 -6.81 -3.57
C LEU A 33 8.13 -7.61 -2.54
N TYR A 34 7.96 -7.09 -1.33
CA TYR A 34 7.13 -7.68 -0.27
C TYR A 34 5.72 -7.06 -0.20
N GLY A 35 5.41 -6.12 -1.08
CA GLY A 35 4.13 -5.40 -1.09
C GLY A 35 4.05 -4.29 -0.04
N ARG A 36 5.15 -3.93 0.63
CA ARG A 36 5.18 -2.81 1.58
C ARG A 36 5.14 -1.49 0.84
N PHE A 37 4.41 -0.52 1.36
CA PHE A 37 4.44 0.84 0.84
C PHE A 37 5.73 1.55 1.26
N MET A 38 6.54 1.84 0.28
CA MET A 38 7.74 2.67 0.38
C MET A 38 7.44 4.04 -0.22
N GLY A 39 8.06 5.10 0.26
CA GLY A 39 7.84 6.43 -0.31
C GLY A 39 8.10 7.57 0.66
N LYS A 40 7.50 8.73 0.37
CA LYS A 40 7.72 9.96 1.12
C LYS A 40 6.38 10.60 1.52
N ARG A 41 6.44 11.37 2.61
CA ARG A 41 5.36 12.25 3.06
C ARG A 41 5.65 13.65 2.55
N TYR A 42 4.78 14.17 1.72
CA TYR A 42 4.86 15.51 1.21
C TYR A 42 3.94 16.44 1.99
N ASP A 43 4.38 17.67 2.21
CA ASP A 43 3.47 18.76 2.44
C ASP A 43 2.48 18.85 1.27
N ALA A 44 1.20 19.04 1.54
CA ALA A 44 0.19 18.92 0.50
C ALA A 44 0.21 20.12 -0.48
N GLU A 45 0.58 21.32 -0.02
CA GLU A 45 0.73 22.48 -0.90
C GLU A 45 1.92 22.26 -1.84
N PHE A 46 3.07 21.84 -1.30
CA PHE A 46 4.24 21.51 -2.12
C PHE A 46 3.96 20.36 -3.10
N PHE A 47 3.19 19.36 -2.70
CA PHE A 47 2.76 18.29 -3.61
C PHE A 47 1.96 18.84 -4.79
N LEU A 48 1.02 19.74 -4.54
CA LEU A 48 0.20 20.35 -5.60
C LEU A 48 1.02 21.25 -6.54
N GLU A 49 2.00 21.96 -5.99
CA GLU A 49 2.87 22.86 -6.78
C GLU A 49 3.88 22.10 -7.64
N GLU A 50 4.52 21.08 -7.10
CA GLU A 50 5.67 20.40 -7.72
C GLU A 50 5.43 18.87 -7.90
N GLY A 51 5.07 18.18 -6.82
CA GLY A 51 5.01 16.72 -6.80
C GLY A 51 3.98 16.13 -7.77
N ALA A 52 2.86 16.80 -7.97
CA ALA A 52 1.81 16.35 -8.87
C ALA A 52 2.23 16.40 -10.34
N GLY A 53 3.02 17.42 -10.73
CA GLY A 53 3.47 17.61 -12.10
C GLY A 53 4.77 16.92 -12.44
N HIS A 54 5.70 16.91 -11.50
CA HIS A 54 7.06 16.43 -11.73
C HIS A 54 7.38 15.08 -11.10
N GLY A 55 6.47 14.54 -10.29
CA GLY A 55 6.75 13.33 -9.52
C GLY A 55 7.81 13.54 -8.43
N THR A 56 8.52 12.50 -8.07
CA THR A 56 9.60 12.54 -7.08
C THR A 56 10.63 11.47 -7.37
N HIS A 57 11.71 11.46 -6.60
CA HIS A 57 12.76 10.45 -6.71
C HIS A 57 12.86 9.63 -5.41
N ALA A 58 13.27 8.39 -5.54
CA ALA A 58 13.60 7.53 -4.42
C ALA A 58 14.77 6.62 -4.80
N CYS A 59 15.57 6.24 -3.82
CA CYS A 59 16.74 5.41 -4.05
C CYS A 59 16.39 4.07 -4.70
N ASP A 60 17.14 3.67 -5.69
CA ASP A 60 16.87 2.48 -6.52
C ASP A 60 17.01 1.17 -5.75
N TYR A 61 17.81 1.13 -4.67
CA TYR A 61 17.93 -0.07 -3.82
C TYR A 61 16.63 -0.47 -3.13
N LEU A 62 15.65 0.42 -3.00
CA LEU A 62 14.41 0.16 -2.26
C LEU A 62 13.56 -0.99 -2.81
N ILE A 63 13.77 -1.42 -4.04
CA ILE A 63 13.16 -2.63 -4.61
C ILE A 63 14.13 -3.83 -4.63
N THR A 64 15.29 -3.73 -4.00
CA THR A 64 16.28 -4.81 -3.91
C THR A 64 16.67 -5.12 -2.47
N VAL A 65 15.87 -4.71 -1.50
CA VAL A 65 16.10 -4.95 -0.08
C VAL A 65 15.32 -6.16 0.43
N ASP A 66 15.81 -6.75 1.50
CA ASP A 66 15.08 -7.77 2.26
C ASP A 66 14.06 -7.16 3.25
N MET A 67 13.50 -8.00 4.13
CA MET A 67 12.52 -7.58 5.13
C MET A 67 13.09 -6.62 6.18
N GLU A 68 14.40 -6.64 6.41
CA GLU A 68 15.11 -5.79 7.37
C GLU A 68 15.71 -4.53 6.71
N MET A 69 15.41 -4.31 5.43
CA MET A 69 15.89 -3.19 4.62
C MET A 69 17.38 -3.29 4.23
N GLU A 70 17.98 -4.48 4.32
CA GLU A 70 19.33 -4.70 3.83
C GLU A 70 19.32 -4.98 2.32
N PRO A 71 20.17 -4.29 1.54
CA PRO A 71 20.30 -4.55 0.11
C PRO A 71 20.76 -5.99 -0.17
N VAL A 72 20.04 -6.66 -1.08
CA VAL A 72 20.33 -8.04 -1.49
C VAL A 72 21.16 -8.04 -2.76
N ASP A 73 22.23 -8.80 -2.77
CA ASP A 73 23.11 -8.92 -3.94
C ASP A 73 22.45 -9.66 -5.12
N GLY A 74 22.99 -9.41 -6.33
CA GLY A 74 22.59 -10.12 -7.54
C GLY A 74 21.57 -9.40 -8.41
N TYR A 75 21.07 -8.23 -8.00
CA TYR A 75 20.23 -7.40 -8.85
C TYR A 75 21.06 -6.54 -9.81
N GLU A 76 20.66 -6.52 -11.10
CA GLU A 76 21.32 -5.70 -12.10
C GLU A 76 20.92 -4.22 -12.02
N ILE A 77 19.75 -3.91 -11.46
CA ILE A 77 19.19 -2.56 -11.42
C ILE A 77 19.81 -1.66 -10.36
N ALA A 78 20.24 -2.24 -9.23
CA ALA A 78 20.86 -1.55 -8.13
C ALA A 78 21.85 -2.48 -7.42
N ASN A 79 23.13 -2.10 -7.38
CA ASN A 79 24.18 -2.85 -6.71
C ASN A 79 25.42 -1.98 -6.46
N TRP A 80 26.35 -2.47 -5.63
CA TRP A 80 27.58 -1.74 -5.27
C TRP A 80 28.50 -1.44 -6.45
N GLU A 81 28.53 -2.30 -7.47
CA GLU A 81 29.43 -2.15 -8.62
C GLU A 81 28.99 -1.00 -9.54
N ARG A 82 27.69 -0.82 -9.70
CA ARG A 82 27.11 0.28 -10.48
C ARG A 82 27.03 1.60 -9.71
N GLY A 83 27.08 1.51 -8.39
CA GLY A 83 26.64 2.58 -7.50
C GLY A 83 25.10 2.64 -7.43
N TYR A 84 24.57 3.17 -6.35
CA TYR A 84 23.14 3.40 -6.17
C TYR A 84 22.75 4.73 -6.78
N GLY A 85 21.62 4.74 -7.48
CA GLY A 85 20.99 5.91 -8.07
C GLY A 85 19.58 6.12 -7.55
N ASP A 86 18.77 6.79 -8.33
CA ASP A 86 17.36 7.05 -8.00
C ASP A 86 16.42 6.48 -9.06
N PHE A 87 15.21 6.13 -8.63
CA PHE A 87 14.04 5.97 -9.49
C PHE A 87 13.28 7.28 -9.58
N HIS A 88 12.64 7.51 -10.71
CA HIS A 88 11.62 8.52 -10.84
C HIS A 88 10.24 7.92 -10.51
N LEU A 89 9.58 8.47 -9.51
CA LEU A 89 8.25 8.06 -9.05
C LEU A 89 7.21 9.01 -9.61
N VAL A 90 6.35 8.49 -10.48
CA VAL A 90 5.29 9.27 -11.15
C VAL A 90 3.93 8.89 -10.57
N PRO A 91 3.16 9.84 -10.00
CA PRO A 91 1.88 9.54 -9.38
C PRO A 91 0.82 9.08 -10.39
N ASP A 92 0.18 7.95 -10.12
CA ASP A 92 -1.04 7.52 -10.82
C ASP A 92 -2.27 8.10 -10.12
N PHE A 93 -2.79 9.22 -10.63
CA PHE A 93 -3.95 9.90 -10.05
C PHE A 93 -5.23 9.06 -10.03
N SER A 94 -5.30 7.99 -10.82
CA SER A 94 -6.43 7.04 -10.70
C SER A 94 -6.45 6.33 -9.36
N THR A 95 -5.33 6.37 -8.61
CA THR A 95 -5.17 5.78 -7.28
C THR A 95 -5.26 6.78 -6.15
N LEU A 96 -5.35 8.10 -6.45
CA LEU A 96 -5.39 9.16 -5.44
C LEU A 96 -6.61 8.99 -4.53
N ARG A 97 -6.38 8.99 -3.23
CA ARG A 97 -7.39 8.70 -2.22
C ARG A 97 -7.11 9.32 -0.86
N ARG A 98 -8.12 9.36 -0.02
CA ARG A 98 -7.91 9.61 1.41
C ARG A 98 -7.22 8.41 2.05
N ALA A 99 -6.19 8.66 2.86
CA ALA A 99 -5.61 7.69 3.77
C ALA A 99 -6.33 7.80 5.12
N SER A 100 -7.58 7.32 5.18
CA SER A 100 -8.50 7.62 6.29
C SER A 100 -8.06 7.11 7.67
N TRP A 101 -7.04 6.26 7.72
CA TRP A 101 -6.40 5.79 8.96
C TRP A 101 -5.33 6.76 9.50
N LEU A 102 -5.01 7.80 8.75
CA LEU A 102 -4.10 8.87 9.13
C LEU A 102 -4.86 10.20 9.16
N ASP A 103 -4.50 11.02 10.11
CA ASP A 103 -5.09 12.35 10.21
C ASP A 103 -4.66 13.21 9.02
N ARG A 104 -5.60 13.96 8.45
CA ARG A 104 -5.41 14.96 7.39
C ARG A 104 -4.53 14.51 6.21
N THR A 105 -4.60 13.22 5.83
CA THR A 105 -3.67 12.62 4.88
C THR A 105 -4.38 12.06 3.64
N ALA A 106 -3.82 12.36 2.47
CA ALA A 106 -4.11 11.67 1.21
C ALA A 106 -2.96 10.75 0.82
N MET A 107 -3.23 9.83 -0.10
CA MET A 107 -2.23 8.90 -0.62
C MET A 107 -2.40 8.74 -2.14
N VAL A 108 -1.29 8.64 -2.86
CA VAL A 108 -1.23 8.28 -4.27
C VAL A 108 -0.18 7.20 -4.48
N ILE A 109 -0.51 6.20 -5.30
CA ILE A 109 0.44 5.16 -5.70
C ILE A 109 1.17 5.66 -6.95
N CYS A 110 2.50 5.50 -6.95
CA CYS A 110 3.36 5.93 -8.05
C CYS A 110 3.81 4.74 -8.90
N ASP A 111 3.96 4.98 -10.18
CA ASP A 111 4.75 4.13 -11.07
C ASP A 111 6.23 4.38 -10.84
N VAL A 112 7.04 3.33 -10.96
CA VAL A 112 8.50 3.38 -10.76
C VAL A 112 9.16 3.36 -12.13
N LEU A 113 9.77 4.48 -12.49
CA LEU A 113 10.40 4.67 -13.79
C LEU A 113 11.92 4.82 -13.66
N ASN A 114 12.63 4.48 -14.71
CA ASN A 114 14.03 4.79 -14.82
C ASN A 114 14.19 6.33 -14.95
N GLU A 115 15.11 6.90 -14.17
CA GLU A 115 15.33 8.35 -14.12
C GLU A 115 15.67 8.97 -15.48
N ASN A 116 16.41 8.25 -16.33
CA ASN A 116 16.91 8.78 -17.59
C ASN A 116 16.02 8.40 -18.79
N SER A 117 15.60 7.12 -18.90
CA SER A 117 14.80 6.66 -20.03
C SER A 117 13.29 6.87 -19.86
N HIS A 118 12.83 7.13 -18.62
CA HIS A 118 11.43 7.19 -18.23
C HIS A 118 10.62 5.92 -18.55
N GLU A 119 11.31 4.81 -18.78
CA GLU A 119 10.67 3.52 -18.94
C GLU A 119 10.36 2.89 -17.58
N MET A 120 9.28 2.12 -17.51
CA MET A 120 8.93 1.39 -16.29
C MET A 120 10.04 0.42 -15.89
N ILE A 121 10.40 0.41 -14.63
CA ILE A 121 11.39 -0.54 -14.09
C ILE A 121 10.74 -1.93 -14.04
N ALA A 122 11.22 -2.84 -14.91
CA ALA A 122 10.60 -4.14 -15.14
C ALA A 122 10.40 -5.00 -13.86
N PRO A 123 11.34 -5.10 -12.92
CA PRO A 123 11.15 -5.87 -11.69
C PRO A 123 10.30 -5.18 -10.62
N ALA A 124 9.86 -3.93 -10.81
CA ALA A 124 8.94 -3.31 -9.87
C ALA A 124 7.57 -4.02 -9.93
N PRO A 125 6.96 -4.39 -8.77
CA PRO A 125 5.73 -5.20 -8.76
C PRO A 125 4.58 -4.61 -9.57
N ARG A 126 4.39 -3.29 -9.50
CA ARG A 126 3.36 -2.60 -10.27
C ARG A 126 3.66 -2.64 -11.78
N SER A 127 4.91 -2.51 -12.19
CA SER A 127 5.33 -2.63 -13.60
C SER A 127 5.04 -4.02 -14.15
N MET A 128 5.33 -5.06 -13.39
CA MET A 128 5.00 -6.44 -13.76
C MET A 128 3.49 -6.63 -13.95
N LEU A 129 2.69 -6.12 -13.00
CA LEU A 129 1.23 -6.20 -13.09
C LEU A 129 0.68 -5.49 -14.33
N VAL A 130 1.13 -4.26 -14.60
CA VAL A 130 0.73 -3.49 -15.77
C VAL A 130 1.09 -4.24 -17.05
N SER A 131 2.31 -4.77 -17.15
CA SER A 131 2.75 -5.57 -18.30
C SER A 131 1.85 -6.80 -18.54
N GLN A 132 1.49 -7.54 -17.49
CA GLN A 132 0.62 -8.71 -17.61
C GLN A 132 -0.81 -8.35 -18.02
N ILE A 133 -1.34 -7.22 -17.52
CA ILE A 133 -2.65 -6.71 -17.93
C ILE A 133 -2.65 -6.36 -19.42
N GLU A 134 -1.59 -5.72 -19.91
CA GLU A 134 -1.46 -5.37 -21.32
C GLU A 134 -1.35 -6.63 -22.23
N GLU A 135 -0.59 -7.64 -21.80
CA GLU A 135 -0.54 -8.92 -22.55
C GLU A 135 -1.92 -9.61 -22.58
N ALA A 136 -2.64 -9.64 -21.45
CA ALA A 136 -4.00 -10.17 -21.41
C ALA A 136 -4.93 -9.44 -22.39
N LYS A 137 -4.85 -8.11 -22.45
CA LYS A 137 -5.64 -7.29 -23.38
C LYS A 137 -5.34 -7.62 -24.85
N LYS A 138 -4.06 -7.82 -25.21
CA LYS A 138 -3.66 -8.22 -26.57
C LYS A 138 -4.29 -9.56 -26.99
N LEU A 139 -4.51 -10.44 -26.03
CA LEU A 139 -5.19 -11.73 -26.23
C LEU A 139 -6.73 -11.64 -26.18
N GLY A 140 -7.28 -10.44 -25.98
CA GLY A 140 -8.73 -10.20 -25.91
C GLY A 140 -9.36 -10.47 -24.54
N PHE A 141 -8.56 -10.62 -23.49
CA PHE A 141 -9.04 -10.86 -22.12
C PHE A 141 -9.08 -9.59 -21.28
N THR A 142 -10.05 -9.52 -20.38
CA THR A 142 -10.10 -8.55 -19.28
C THR A 142 -9.97 -9.30 -17.97
N ALA A 143 -8.90 -9.06 -17.22
CA ALA A 143 -8.69 -9.65 -15.92
C ALA A 143 -9.59 -8.99 -14.87
N LYS A 144 -10.16 -9.80 -13.98
CA LYS A 144 -10.83 -9.37 -12.75
C LYS A 144 -10.27 -10.20 -11.61
N ALA A 145 -10.01 -9.56 -10.47
CA ALA A 145 -9.50 -10.21 -9.28
C ALA A 145 -10.26 -9.72 -8.05
N GLY A 146 -10.42 -10.61 -7.08
CA GLY A 146 -10.75 -10.29 -5.70
C GLY A 146 -9.57 -10.69 -4.82
N SER A 147 -9.35 -9.98 -3.73
CA SER A 147 -8.33 -10.34 -2.74
C SER A 147 -9.00 -10.78 -1.45
N GLU A 148 -8.45 -11.84 -0.89
CA GLU A 148 -8.71 -12.30 0.47
C GLU A 148 -7.42 -12.09 1.26
N LEU A 149 -7.50 -11.29 2.31
CA LEU A 149 -6.36 -10.96 3.16
C LEU A 149 -6.57 -11.60 4.52
N GLU A 150 -5.83 -12.65 4.80
CA GLU A 150 -5.84 -13.32 6.08
C GLU A 150 -4.70 -12.83 6.96
N TYR A 151 -4.96 -12.70 8.25
CA TYR A 151 -3.98 -12.28 9.23
C TYR A 151 -4.26 -12.89 10.60
N PHE A 152 -3.22 -12.92 11.44
CA PHE A 152 -3.32 -13.36 12.82
C PHE A 152 -3.18 -12.16 13.76
N ILE A 153 -4.06 -12.08 14.75
CA ILE A 153 -3.97 -11.09 15.81
C ILE A 153 -3.34 -11.75 17.04
N PHE A 154 -2.31 -11.09 17.58
CA PHE A 154 -1.62 -11.50 18.79
C PHE A 154 -1.83 -10.48 19.91
N GLN A 155 -1.72 -10.93 21.15
CA GLN A 155 -1.77 -10.08 22.34
C GLN A 155 -0.46 -9.34 22.57
N ASN A 156 0.63 -9.84 22.03
CA ASN A 156 1.96 -9.26 22.17
C ASN A 156 2.06 -7.94 21.39
N SER A 157 2.81 -6.99 21.94
CA SER A 157 3.27 -5.83 21.20
C SER A 157 4.33 -6.25 20.14
N TYR A 158 4.58 -5.40 19.16
CA TYR A 158 5.66 -5.62 18.19
C TYR A 158 7.03 -5.67 18.86
N GLN A 159 7.24 -4.89 19.93
CA GLN A 159 8.49 -4.91 20.68
C GLN A 159 8.69 -6.26 21.36
N GLU A 160 7.71 -6.77 22.10
CA GLU A 160 7.79 -8.08 22.74
C GLU A 160 7.97 -9.20 21.72
N ALA A 161 7.31 -9.13 20.56
CA ALA A 161 7.50 -10.09 19.48
C ALA A 161 8.95 -10.09 18.97
N SER A 162 9.53 -8.92 18.74
CA SER A 162 10.90 -8.75 18.30
C SER A 162 11.92 -9.27 19.34
N GLU A 163 11.73 -8.93 20.62
CA GLU A 163 12.60 -9.37 21.72
C GLU A 163 12.66 -10.90 21.88
N THR A 164 11.58 -11.59 21.49
CA THR A 164 11.49 -13.07 21.52
C THR A 164 11.85 -13.72 20.17
N GLY A 165 12.31 -12.95 19.20
CA GLY A 165 12.56 -13.43 17.83
C GLY A 165 11.28 -13.97 17.17
N TYR A 166 10.14 -13.35 17.44
CA TYR A 166 8.81 -13.75 16.96
C TYR A 166 8.38 -15.16 17.42
N GLN A 167 8.92 -15.62 18.53
CA GLN A 167 8.55 -16.88 19.15
C GLN A 167 7.65 -16.63 20.37
N GLN A 168 6.91 -17.66 20.79
CA GLN A 168 6.01 -17.60 21.96
C GLN A 168 4.92 -16.53 21.86
N LEU A 169 4.51 -16.20 20.66
CA LEU A 169 3.40 -15.28 20.43
C LEU A 169 2.10 -15.87 20.98
N LYS A 170 1.31 -15.04 21.65
CA LYS A 170 0.02 -15.40 22.23
C LYS A 170 -1.10 -14.96 21.30
N PRO A 171 -1.85 -15.86 20.65
CA PRO A 171 -3.00 -15.48 19.85
C PRO A 171 -4.01 -14.66 20.64
N ALA A 172 -4.69 -13.71 19.99
CA ALA A 172 -5.76 -12.93 20.59
C ALA A 172 -6.93 -13.84 21.03
N GLY A 173 -7.27 -14.82 20.18
CA GLY A 173 -8.25 -15.86 20.47
C GLY A 173 -7.60 -17.15 20.98
N TRP A 174 -8.24 -17.80 21.94
CA TRP A 174 -7.87 -19.14 22.44
C TRP A 174 -8.82 -20.22 21.94
N TYR A 175 -9.74 -19.87 21.04
CA TYR A 175 -10.79 -20.67 20.48
C TYR A 175 -10.81 -20.47 18.96
N ILE A 176 -11.13 -21.53 18.21
CA ILE A 176 -11.33 -21.44 16.75
C ILE A 176 -12.62 -20.67 16.50
N GLU A 177 -12.53 -19.56 15.78
CA GLU A 177 -13.65 -18.63 15.57
C GLU A 177 -14.25 -18.74 14.16
N ASP A 178 -13.85 -19.72 13.40
CA ASP A 178 -14.29 -19.93 12.02
C ASP A 178 -15.82 -19.88 11.91
N TYR A 179 -16.32 -18.90 11.16
CA TYR A 179 -17.75 -18.58 11.00
C TYR A 179 -18.53 -18.27 12.29
N HIS A 180 -17.88 -18.14 13.43
CA HIS A 180 -18.54 -17.79 14.69
C HIS A 180 -18.78 -16.28 14.78
N ALA A 181 -19.92 -15.80 14.29
CA ALA A 181 -20.22 -14.36 14.18
C ALA A 181 -20.16 -13.60 15.52
N LEU A 182 -20.53 -14.23 16.64
CA LEU A 182 -20.50 -13.58 17.95
C LEU A 182 -19.13 -13.68 18.64
N GLN A 183 -18.36 -14.73 18.39
CA GLN A 183 -17.01 -14.86 18.93
C GLN A 183 -16.07 -13.83 18.34
N GLY A 184 -16.10 -13.61 17.04
CA GLY A 184 -15.32 -12.60 16.35
C GLY A 184 -15.67 -11.16 16.76
N ALA A 185 -16.71 -10.94 17.56
CA ALA A 185 -17.06 -9.61 18.09
C ALA A 185 -16.04 -9.05 19.09
N ARG A 186 -15.17 -9.90 19.65
CA ARG A 186 -14.08 -9.44 20.55
C ARG A 186 -13.05 -8.58 19.81
N GLU A 187 -12.74 -8.97 18.58
CA GLU A 187 -11.78 -8.28 17.70
C GLU A 187 -12.46 -7.26 16.78
N GLU A 188 -13.78 -7.03 16.94
CA GLU A 188 -14.52 -6.09 16.09
C GLU A 188 -14.02 -4.64 16.18
N ASN A 189 -13.46 -4.22 17.30
CA ASN A 189 -12.81 -2.92 17.39
C ASN A 189 -11.68 -2.78 16.38
N PHE A 190 -10.92 -3.84 16.14
CA PHE A 190 -9.87 -3.88 15.11
C PHE A 190 -10.50 -4.11 13.73
N ASN A 191 -11.15 -5.24 13.52
CA ASN A 191 -11.69 -5.65 12.21
C ASN A 191 -12.69 -4.66 11.63
N GLY A 192 -13.60 -4.15 12.47
CA GLY A 192 -14.57 -3.11 12.08
C GLY A 192 -13.91 -1.79 11.75
N THR A 193 -12.81 -1.44 12.43
CA THR A 193 -12.02 -0.25 12.13
C THR A 193 -11.33 -0.40 10.79
N VAL A 194 -10.70 -1.54 10.51
CA VAL A 194 -10.09 -1.86 9.21
C VAL A 194 -11.11 -1.76 8.09
N ARG A 195 -12.28 -2.42 8.21
CA ARG A 195 -13.33 -2.34 7.18
C ARG A 195 -13.80 -0.90 6.92
N ARG A 196 -13.96 -0.09 7.97
CA ARG A 196 -14.35 1.33 7.83
C ARG A 196 -13.31 2.14 7.10
N HIS A 197 -12.03 2.00 7.47
CA HIS A 197 -10.94 2.73 6.83
C HIS A 197 -10.74 2.33 5.37
N LEU A 198 -10.77 1.04 5.05
CA LEU A 198 -10.73 0.57 3.67
C LEU A 198 -11.84 1.21 2.82
N ARG A 199 -13.08 1.14 3.30
CA ARG A 199 -14.23 1.77 2.60
C ARG A 199 -14.07 3.27 2.45
N GLN A 200 -13.55 3.96 3.47
CA GLN A 200 -13.32 5.42 3.44
C GLN A 200 -12.14 5.81 2.55
N SER A 201 -11.30 4.85 2.20
CA SER A 201 -10.14 5.02 1.31
C SER A 201 -10.37 4.46 -0.09
N GLY A 202 -11.61 4.22 -0.48
CA GLY A 202 -11.96 3.81 -1.84
C GLY A 202 -11.77 2.32 -2.12
N ILE A 203 -11.59 1.49 -1.10
CA ILE A 203 -11.43 0.05 -1.24
C ILE A 203 -12.73 -0.63 -0.80
N PRO A 204 -13.51 -1.23 -1.72
CA PRO A 204 -14.72 -1.96 -1.36
C PRO A 204 -14.35 -3.20 -0.55
N VAL A 205 -15.05 -3.36 0.58
CA VAL A 205 -14.92 -4.54 1.44
C VAL A 205 -16.24 -5.28 1.44
N GLU A 206 -16.20 -6.55 1.15
CA GLU A 206 -17.37 -7.42 1.18
C GLU A 206 -17.71 -7.79 2.63
N ASN A 207 -16.79 -8.46 3.31
CA ASN A 207 -16.98 -8.94 4.68
C ASN A 207 -15.63 -9.08 5.40
N SER A 208 -15.68 -9.52 6.64
CA SER A 208 -14.60 -10.13 7.38
C SER A 208 -15.17 -11.17 8.34
N LYS A 209 -14.44 -12.25 8.61
CA LYS A 209 -14.84 -13.31 9.52
C LYS A 209 -13.63 -13.90 10.25
N GLY A 210 -13.89 -14.66 11.29
CA GLY A 210 -12.85 -15.50 11.89
C GLY A 210 -12.52 -16.70 11.00
N GLU A 211 -11.32 -17.20 11.11
CA GLU A 211 -10.77 -18.33 10.38
C GLU A 211 -10.40 -19.49 11.29
N TRP A 212 -9.88 -20.57 10.70
CA TRP A 212 -9.58 -21.81 11.42
C TRP A 212 -8.41 -21.70 12.41
N GLY A 213 -7.49 -20.77 12.24
CA GLY A 213 -6.39 -20.55 13.17
C GLY A 213 -6.80 -19.74 14.40
N LEU A 214 -6.09 -19.94 15.52
CA LEU A 214 -6.33 -19.16 16.74
C LEU A 214 -5.97 -17.68 16.50
N GLY A 215 -6.97 -16.80 16.60
CA GLY A 215 -6.80 -15.37 16.34
C GLY A 215 -6.63 -15.02 14.85
N GLN A 216 -6.98 -15.91 13.94
CA GLN A 216 -6.97 -15.70 12.51
C GLN A 216 -8.29 -15.07 12.02
N HIS A 217 -8.18 -14.09 11.15
CA HIS A 217 -9.29 -13.38 10.50
C HIS A 217 -8.98 -13.16 9.02
#